data_8298a442da0c1b28680856d21cd57391
#
_entry.id   8298a442da0c1b28680856d21cd57391
#
_cell.length_a   1.000
_cell.length_b   1.000
_cell.length_c   1.000
_cell.angle_alpha   90.00
_cell.angle_beta   90.00
_cell.angle_gamma   90.00
#
_symmetry.space_group_name_H-M   'P 1'
#
loop_
_entity.id
_entity.type
_entity.pdbx_description
1 polymer ?
#
loop_
_entity_poly.entity_id
_entity_poly.type
_entity_poly.pdbx_seq_one_letter_code
_entity_poly.pdbx_strand_id
1 'polypeptide(L)'
;MKINLQIADYRIRLTEAQDYPAFSWPMHPFGSFLDRSDLHPDIVITITVVEKLPNFSQGPLRFDACQGLWRLHETDAGLLLVSLDTRTHQPCALALITKNFSHMEVWTLGEQTASGKGWVPMKILNPLVEVCLLTRLAREGGLLLHSAGVLSPTSGYIFTGQSGAGKSTLSEFFNTDGASVLSDERMIIRKSGDTFLIHGTPWVGSGAFAKNESGPLTELFCISHGAQHRIDRLSPSAVLALILPQCFLPHWDRSVIESTMACLSDLIAHVPCQRLTFAKQPDVVDYIQNQLTRTTLVAS
;
A
#
# COMPACT_ATOMS: atom_id res chain seq x y z
N MET A 1 9.80 -18.85 -14.87
CA MET A 1 8.59 -18.99 -14.02
C MET A 1 7.69 -17.79 -14.21
N LYS A 2 6.35 -17.93 -14.05
CA LYS A 2 5.38 -16.85 -14.19
C LYS A 2 4.53 -16.80 -12.92
N ILE A 3 4.45 -15.64 -12.26
CA ILE A 3 3.62 -15.40 -11.08
C ILE A 3 2.71 -14.22 -11.39
N ASN A 4 1.42 -14.37 -11.14
CA ASN A 4 0.48 -13.27 -11.22
C ASN A 4 0.03 -12.90 -9.80
N LEU A 5 -0.03 -11.59 -9.54
CA LEU A 5 -0.59 -11.00 -8.33
C LEU A 5 -1.77 -10.12 -8.70
N GLN A 6 -2.74 -10.02 -7.80
CA GLN A 6 -3.80 -9.02 -7.87
C GLN A 6 -3.76 -8.17 -6.60
N ILE A 7 -3.57 -6.85 -6.76
CA ILE A 7 -3.57 -5.87 -5.67
C ILE A 7 -4.48 -4.73 -6.08
N ALA A 8 -5.57 -4.50 -5.35
CA ALA A 8 -6.53 -3.42 -5.60
C ALA A 8 -6.99 -3.34 -7.07
N ASP A 9 -7.37 -4.47 -7.66
CA ASP A 9 -7.78 -4.65 -9.05
C ASP A 9 -6.66 -4.57 -10.10
N TYR A 10 -5.42 -4.22 -9.72
CA TYR A 10 -4.28 -4.30 -10.63
C TYR A 10 -3.74 -5.73 -10.71
N ARG A 11 -3.63 -6.24 -11.92
CA ARG A 11 -2.99 -7.52 -12.22
C ARG A 11 -1.53 -7.29 -12.56
N ILE A 12 -0.67 -7.83 -11.74
CA ILE A 12 0.79 -7.69 -11.85
C ILE A 12 1.36 -9.04 -12.23
N ARG A 13 2.03 -9.14 -13.38
CA ARG A 13 2.71 -10.33 -13.83
C ARG A 13 4.20 -10.21 -13.63
N LEU A 14 4.76 -11.15 -12.90
CA LEU A 14 6.19 -11.34 -12.70
C LEU A 14 6.66 -12.47 -13.61
N THR A 15 7.68 -12.23 -14.43
CA THR A 15 8.28 -13.23 -15.31
C THR A 15 9.80 -13.24 -15.12
N GLU A 16 10.39 -14.43 -15.16
CA GLU A 16 11.84 -14.57 -15.27
C GLU A 16 12.27 -14.55 -16.74
N ALA A 17 13.33 -13.82 -17.05
CA ALA A 17 13.90 -13.77 -18.38
C ALA A 17 14.72 -15.03 -18.72
N GLN A 18 15.13 -15.83 -17.74
CA GLN A 18 15.93 -17.05 -17.88
C GLN A 18 15.48 -18.11 -16.88
N ASP A 19 15.76 -19.40 -17.17
CA ASP A 19 15.53 -20.51 -16.26
C ASP A 19 16.55 -20.47 -15.10
N TYR A 20 16.26 -19.69 -14.09
CA TYR A 20 17.00 -19.66 -12.83
C TYR A 20 16.37 -20.62 -11.82
N PRO A 21 17.13 -21.08 -10.78
CA PRO A 21 16.54 -21.90 -9.74
C PRO A 21 15.33 -21.18 -9.13
N ALA A 22 14.23 -21.90 -9.02
CA ALA A 22 12.89 -21.42 -8.74
C ALA A 22 12.81 -20.27 -7.73
N PHE A 23 12.04 -19.24 -8.04
CA PHE A 23 11.61 -18.23 -7.08
C PHE A 23 11.07 -18.90 -5.83
N SER A 24 11.62 -18.58 -4.68
CA SER A 24 10.94 -18.80 -3.42
C SER A 24 10.04 -17.60 -3.14
N TRP A 25 8.76 -17.75 -3.42
CA TRP A 25 7.78 -16.70 -3.13
C TRP A 25 7.33 -16.81 -1.68
N PRO A 26 7.39 -15.75 -0.88
CA PRO A 26 6.88 -15.81 0.49
C PRO A 26 5.36 -15.96 0.44
N MET A 27 4.84 -17.08 0.98
CA MET A 27 3.40 -17.32 1.04
C MET A 27 2.69 -16.24 1.88
N HIS A 28 3.27 -15.83 2.98
CA HIS A 28 2.80 -14.68 3.75
C HIS A 28 3.78 -13.51 3.54
N PRO A 29 3.28 -12.29 3.26
CA PRO A 29 1.87 -11.87 3.18
C PRO A 29 1.24 -12.02 1.77
N PHE A 30 1.97 -12.47 0.76
CA PHE A 30 1.54 -12.41 -0.64
C PHE A 30 0.62 -13.55 -1.09
N GLY A 31 0.46 -14.59 -0.27
CA GLY A 31 -0.30 -15.78 -0.67
C GLY A 31 -1.75 -15.50 -1.07
N SER A 32 -2.44 -14.61 -0.35
CA SER A 32 -3.81 -14.20 -0.66
C SER A 32 -3.93 -13.31 -1.90
N PHE A 33 -2.81 -12.74 -2.37
CA PHE A 33 -2.74 -11.87 -3.53
C PHE A 33 -2.33 -12.61 -4.82
N LEU A 34 -2.05 -13.92 -4.73
CA LEU A 34 -1.75 -14.72 -5.92
C LEU A 34 -3.00 -14.85 -6.80
N ASP A 35 -2.89 -14.40 -8.05
CA ASP A 35 -3.93 -14.56 -9.06
C ASP A 35 -3.66 -15.79 -9.92
N ARG A 36 -4.59 -16.72 -9.93
CA ARG A 36 -4.54 -17.94 -10.75
C ARG A 36 -5.24 -17.78 -12.10
N SER A 37 -5.84 -16.61 -12.34
CA SER A 37 -6.44 -16.31 -13.65
C SER A 37 -5.34 -16.08 -14.69
N ASP A 38 -5.64 -16.39 -15.95
CA ASP A 38 -4.73 -16.06 -17.07
C ASP A 38 -5.18 -14.79 -17.81
N LEU A 39 -5.78 -13.87 -17.07
CA LEU A 39 -6.24 -12.60 -17.62
C LEU A 39 -5.03 -11.70 -17.95
N HIS A 40 -5.28 -10.71 -18.82
CA HIS A 40 -4.24 -9.80 -19.27
C HIS A 40 -3.73 -8.96 -18.07
N PRO A 41 -2.40 -8.88 -17.85
CA PRO A 41 -1.84 -8.08 -16.77
C PRO A 41 -1.87 -6.59 -17.11
N ASP A 42 -2.08 -5.77 -16.09
CA ASP A 42 -1.96 -4.31 -16.17
C ASP A 42 -0.49 -3.86 -16.06
N ILE A 43 0.30 -4.66 -15.35
CA ILE A 43 1.71 -4.41 -15.07
C ILE A 43 2.49 -5.70 -15.33
N VAL A 44 3.56 -5.61 -16.13
CA VAL A 44 4.48 -6.73 -16.39
C VAL A 44 5.86 -6.37 -15.85
N ILE A 45 6.41 -7.23 -15.02
CA ILE A 45 7.75 -7.11 -14.45
C ILE A 45 8.57 -8.31 -14.93
N THR A 46 9.58 -8.05 -15.76
CA THR A 46 10.53 -9.08 -16.23
C THR A 46 11.79 -9.00 -15.41
N ILE A 47 12.19 -10.09 -14.76
CA ILE A 47 13.30 -10.12 -13.83
C ILE A 47 14.42 -10.97 -14.40
N THR A 48 15.62 -10.39 -14.45
CA THR A 48 16.87 -11.07 -14.84
C THR A 48 17.83 -11.05 -13.65
N VAL A 49 18.24 -12.22 -13.20
CA VAL A 49 19.32 -12.34 -12.21
C VAL A 49 20.66 -12.27 -12.93
N VAL A 50 21.57 -11.45 -12.43
CA VAL A 50 22.88 -11.19 -13.04
C VAL A 50 23.97 -11.29 -12.01
N GLU A 51 25.18 -11.68 -12.46
CA GLU A 51 26.38 -11.64 -11.60
C GLU A 51 26.90 -10.22 -11.39
N LYS A 52 26.66 -9.35 -12.38
CA LYS A 52 27.05 -7.94 -12.34
C LYS A 52 25.96 -7.09 -12.97
N LEU A 53 25.57 -6.02 -12.30
CA LEU A 53 24.57 -5.09 -12.80
C LEU A 53 25.03 -4.42 -14.10
N PRO A 54 24.14 -4.26 -15.08
CA PRO A 54 24.45 -3.51 -16.30
C PRO A 54 24.70 -2.04 -15.98
N ASN A 55 25.53 -1.40 -16.81
CA ASN A 55 25.76 0.04 -16.72
C ASN A 55 24.60 0.78 -17.41
N PHE A 56 23.88 1.58 -16.65
CA PHE A 56 22.90 2.52 -17.19
C PHE A 56 23.37 3.95 -16.98
N SER A 57 23.15 4.79 -17.99
CA SER A 57 23.28 6.24 -17.84
C SER A 57 22.20 6.71 -16.87
N GLN A 58 22.61 7.22 -15.73
CA GLN A 58 21.70 7.83 -14.75
C GLN A 58 21.48 9.29 -15.17
N GLY A 59 20.26 9.60 -15.58
CA GLY A 59 19.84 10.97 -15.80
C GLY A 59 19.57 11.71 -14.48
N PRO A 60 18.85 12.86 -14.52
CA PRO A 60 18.55 13.64 -13.31
C PRO A 60 17.89 12.80 -12.21
N LEU A 61 18.33 13.01 -10.98
CA LEU A 61 17.71 12.41 -9.80
C LEU A 61 16.31 13.02 -9.60
N ARG A 62 15.29 12.18 -9.55
CA ARG A 62 13.89 12.56 -9.30
C ARG A 62 13.46 12.34 -7.87
N PHE A 63 14.00 11.30 -7.24
CA PHE A 63 13.67 10.95 -5.86
C PHE A 63 14.80 10.16 -5.20
N ASP A 64 15.07 10.44 -3.93
CA ASP A 64 15.95 9.66 -3.06
C ASP A 64 15.14 9.25 -1.82
N ALA A 65 14.91 7.95 -1.65
CA ALA A 65 14.16 7.44 -0.51
C ALA A 65 14.91 7.71 0.80
N CYS A 66 14.17 8.10 1.83
CA CYS A 66 14.71 8.26 3.18
C CYS A 66 15.55 7.03 3.57
N GLN A 67 16.75 7.26 4.11
CA GLN A 67 17.77 6.25 4.41
C GLN A 67 18.51 5.66 3.21
N GLY A 68 18.33 6.20 1.99
CA GLY A 68 19.11 5.78 0.83
C GLY A 68 18.90 4.33 0.40
N LEU A 69 17.67 3.78 0.60
CA LEU A 69 17.35 2.41 0.23
C LEU A 69 17.15 2.23 -1.27
N TRP A 70 16.66 3.28 -1.93
CA TRP A 70 16.46 3.30 -3.38
C TRP A 70 16.38 4.72 -3.92
N ARG A 71 16.64 4.87 -5.21
CA ARG A 71 16.64 6.15 -5.93
C ARG A 71 15.91 6.02 -7.23
N LEU A 72 15.26 7.10 -7.69
CA LEU A 72 14.68 7.22 -9.02
C LEU A 72 15.44 8.27 -9.83
N HIS A 73 15.87 7.88 -11.01
CA HIS A 73 16.47 8.74 -12.00
C HIS A 73 15.59 8.82 -13.24
N GLU A 74 15.60 9.97 -13.91
CA GLU A 74 14.95 10.11 -15.21
C GLU A 74 15.79 9.43 -16.30
N THR A 75 15.10 8.86 -17.30
CA THR A 75 15.71 8.34 -18.52
C THR A 75 14.83 8.68 -19.72
N ASP A 76 15.36 8.58 -20.94
CA ASP A 76 14.56 8.79 -22.16
C ASP A 76 13.38 7.80 -22.26
N ALA A 77 13.55 6.60 -21.74
CA ALA A 77 12.55 5.53 -21.76
C ALA A 77 11.49 5.65 -20.64
N GLY A 78 11.77 6.41 -19.56
CA GLY A 78 10.92 6.52 -18.38
C GLY A 78 11.72 6.80 -17.13
N LEU A 79 11.68 5.90 -16.13
CA LEU A 79 12.42 6.03 -14.88
C LEU A 79 13.36 4.83 -14.68
N LEU A 80 14.52 5.10 -14.11
CA LEU A 80 15.44 4.07 -13.60
C LEU A 80 15.36 4.07 -12.07
N LEU A 81 14.87 2.98 -11.50
CA LEU A 81 14.93 2.72 -10.06
C LEU A 81 16.23 2.00 -9.75
N VAL A 82 17.01 2.53 -8.82
CA VAL A 82 18.24 1.93 -8.30
C VAL A 82 18.00 1.52 -6.86
N SER A 83 18.01 0.23 -6.56
CA SER A 83 17.92 -0.29 -5.20
C SER A 83 19.31 -0.48 -4.62
N LEU A 84 19.50 -0.08 -3.36
CA LEU A 84 20.77 -0.13 -2.66
C LEU A 84 20.76 -1.20 -1.56
N ASP A 85 21.86 -1.88 -1.39
CA ASP A 85 22.04 -2.78 -0.25
C ASP A 85 22.14 -1.97 1.04
N THR A 86 21.38 -2.36 2.05
CA THR A 86 21.25 -1.61 3.33
C THR A 86 22.55 -1.54 4.14
N ARG A 87 23.49 -2.44 3.92
CA ARG A 87 24.75 -2.52 4.66
C ARG A 87 25.89 -1.84 3.94
N THR A 88 25.98 -2.05 2.62
CA THR A 88 27.11 -1.56 1.81
C THR A 88 26.79 -0.25 1.10
N HIS A 89 25.49 0.12 1.00
CA HIS A 89 24.99 1.24 0.21
C HIS A 89 25.37 1.17 -1.28
N GLN A 90 25.74 -0.03 -1.76
CA GLN A 90 26.05 -0.24 -3.17
C GLN A 90 24.79 -0.67 -3.92
N PRO A 91 24.67 -0.36 -5.23
CA PRO A 91 23.58 -0.85 -6.04
C PRO A 91 23.52 -2.39 -6.01
N CYS A 92 22.34 -2.93 -5.69
CA CYS A 92 22.08 -4.37 -5.68
C CYS A 92 21.02 -4.80 -6.68
N ALA A 93 20.20 -3.86 -7.17
CA ALA A 93 19.26 -4.10 -8.24
C ALA A 93 18.93 -2.80 -9.00
N LEU A 94 18.52 -2.95 -10.25
CA LEU A 94 18.09 -1.87 -11.14
C LEU A 94 16.75 -2.25 -11.76
N ALA A 95 15.87 -1.26 -11.96
CA ALA A 95 14.64 -1.47 -12.72
C ALA A 95 14.40 -0.30 -13.68
N LEU A 96 14.28 -0.60 -14.96
CA LEU A 96 13.84 0.37 -15.97
C LEU A 96 12.32 0.33 -16.07
N ILE A 97 11.67 1.45 -15.79
CA ILE A 97 10.21 1.61 -15.72
C ILE A 97 9.75 2.42 -16.93
N THR A 98 8.82 1.90 -17.72
CA THR A 98 8.24 2.64 -18.85
C THR A 98 7.40 3.84 -18.39
N LYS A 99 7.25 4.86 -19.23
CA LYS A 99 6.51 6.11 -18.92
C LYS A 99 5.06 5.90 -18.49
N ASN A 100 4.42 4.84 -18.99
CA ASN A 100 3.05 4.47 -18.62
C ASN A 100 2.95 3.51 -17.43
N PHE A 101 4.08 3.11 -16.86
CA PHE A 101 4.15 2.19 -15.71
C PHE A 101 3.47 0.83 -15.95
N SER A 102 3.49 0.35 -17.19
CA SER A 102 2.94 -0.96 -17.55
C SER A 102 3.99 -2.05 -17.71
N HIS A 103 5.26 -1.69 -17.98
CA HIS A 103 6.35 -2.64 -18.19
C HIS A 103 7.60 -2.20 -17.44
N MET A 104 8.23 -3.16 -16.80
CA MET A 104 9.49 -2.97 -16.09
C MET A 104 10.45 -4.10 -16.41
N GLU A 105 11.70 -3.72 -16.67
CA GLU A 105 12.82 -4.64 -16.79
C GLU A 105 13.71 -4.51 -15.57
N VAL A 106 13.90 -5.61 -14.85
CA VAL A 106 14.64 -5.67 -13.59
C VAL A 106 15.89 -6.50 -13.75
N TRP A 107 17.03 -5.96 -13.30
CA TRP A 107 18.29 -6.68 -13.13
C TRP A 107 18.62 -6.68 -11.64
N THR A 108 18.86 -7.85 -11.08
CA THR A 108 19.18 -7.99 -9.65
C THR A 108 20.32 -8.95 -9.43
N LEU A 109 21.18 -8.60 -8.46
CA LEU A 109 22.14 -9.56 -7.91
C LEU A 109 21.34 -10.57 -7.10
N GLY A 110 21.54 -11.87 -7.36
CA GLY A 110 20.77 -12.93 -6.71
C GLY A 110 20.97 -12.95 -5.19
N GLU A 111 19.87 -12.96 -4.46
CA GLU A 111 19.86 -13.24 -3.01
C GLU A 111 19.37 -14.66 -2.77
N GLN A 112 20.21 -15.49 -2.19
CA GLN A 112 19.77 -16.82 -1.78
C GLN A 112 18.83 -16.74 -0.56
N THR A 113 17.81 -17.59 -0.56
CA THR A 113 17.00 -17.78 0.65
C THR A 113 17.83 -18.36 1.79
N ALA A 114 17.40 -18.16 3.03
CA ALA A 114 18.05 -18.76 4.21
C ALA A 114 18.18 -20.30 4.12
N SER A 115 17.32 -20.95 3.34
CA SER A 115 17.38 -22.40 3.08
C SER A 115 18.33 -22.80 1.96
N GLY A 116 18.94 -21.83 1.26
CA GLY A 116 19.80 -22.08 0.08
C GLY A 116 19.04 -22.58 -1.15
N LYS A 117 17.72 -22.67 -1.10
CA LYS A 117 16.85 -23.11 -2.18
C LYS A 117 16.04 -21.93 -2.71
N GLY A 118 16.39 -21.42 -3.89
CA GLY A 118 15.70 -20.32 -4.52
C GLY A 118 16.15 -18.94 -4.01
N TRP A 119 15.57 -17.90 -4.56
CA TRP A 119 15.90 -16.49 -4.25
C TRP A 119 14.63 -15.64 -4.18
N VAL A 120 14.68 -14.53 -3.46
CA VAL A 120 13.55 -13.63 -3.26
C VAL A 120 13.94 -12.22 -3.68
N PRO A 121 13.35 -11.65 -4.72
CA PRO A 121 13.71 -10.33 -5.22
C PRO A 121 13.05 -9.18 -4.45
N MET A 122 12.77 -9.35 -3.15
CA MET A 122 11.95 -8.39 -2.39
C MET A 122 12.58 -7.01 -2.24
N LYS A 123 13.90 -6.89 -2.26
CA LYS A 123 14.58 -5.58 -2.17
C LYS A 123 14.26 -4.67 -3.34
N ILE A 124 13.98 -5.24 -4.50
CA ILE A 124 13.58 -4.46 -5.69
C ILE A 124 12.06 -4.47 -5.88
N LEU A 125 11.39 -5.57 -5.60
CA LEU A 125 9.95 -5.68 -5.87
C LEU A 125 9.12 -4.77 -4.97
N ASN A 126 9.44 -4.66 -3.67
CA ASN A 126 8.70 -3.77 -2.78
C ASN A 126 8.71 -2.31 -3.26
N PRO A 127 9.87 -1.65 -3.45
CA PRO A 127 9.86 -0.27 -3.94
C PRO A 127 9.32 -0.16 -5.37
N LEU A 128 9.57 -1.13 -6.25
CA LEU A 128 9.12 -1.10 -7.63
C LEU A 128 7.60 -1.18 -7.73
N VAL A 129 6.97 -2.15 -7.05
CA VAL A 129 5.51 -2.31 -7.03
C VAL A 129 4.86 -1.08 -6.39
N GLU A 130 5.43 -0.55 -5.30
CA GLU A 130 4.96 0.66 -4.65
C GLU A 130 4.99 1.87 -5.60
N VAL A 131 6.11 2.14 -6.26
CA VAL A 131 6.26 3.25 -7.23
C VAL A 131 5.23 3.14 -8.34
N CYS A 132 5.05 1.95 -8.89
CA CYS A 132 4.11 1.72 -9.99
C CYS A 132 2.67 1.89 -9.55
N LEU A 133 2.29 1.28 -8.42
CA LEU A 133 0.93 1.39 -7.90
C LEU A 133 0.61 2.82 -7.47
N LEU A 134 1.49 3.52 -6.75
CA LEU A 134 1.26 4.93 -6.36
C LEU A 134 1.01 5.82 -7.56
N THR A 135 1.82 5.66 -8.61
CA THR A 135 1.67 6.49 -9.81
C THR A 135 0.37 6.19 -10.54
N ARG A 136 0.03 4.91 -10.70
CA ARG A 136 -1.20 4.52 -11.38
C ARG A 136 -2.45 4.84 -10.57
N LEU A 137 -2.44 4.53 -9.27
CA LEU A 137 -3.55 4.87 -8.37
C LEU A 137 -3.89 6.36 -8.42
N ALA A 138 -2.88 7.22 -8.33
CA ALA A 138 -3.10 8.66 -8.36
C ALA A 138 -3.69 9.14 -9.70
N ARG A 139 -3.26 8.56 -10.83
CA ARG A 139 -3.82 8.87 -12.16
C ARG A 139 -5.25 8.36 -12.35
N GLU A 140 -5.64 7.33 -11.61
CA GLU A 140 -6.93 6.64 -11.72
C GLU A 140 -7.88 6.95 -10.55
N GLY A 141 -7.62 8.01 -9.77
CA GLY A 141 -8.47 8.46 -8.68
C GLY A 141 -8.38 7.58 -7.42
N GLY A 142 -7.19 7.13 -7.09
CA GLY A 142 -6.89 6.38 -5.86
C GLY A 142 -5.73 6.95 -5.07
N LEU A 143 -5.54 6.45 -3.87
CA LEU A 143 -4.43 6.81 -2.98
C LEU A 143 -4.00 5.63 -2.10
N LEU A 144 -2.77 5.67 -1.61
CA LEU A 144 -2.22 4.75 -0.63
C LEU A 144 -2.04 5.50 0.70
N LEU A 145 -2.56 4.93 1.79
CA LEU A 145 -2.57 5.54 3.11
C LEU A 145 -1.90 4.64 4.14
N HIS A 146 -1.02 5.19 4.97
CA HIS A 146 -0.51 4.50 6.16
C HIS A 146 -1.63 4.37 7.20
N SER A 147 -2.29 3.22 7.18
CA SER A 147 -3.51 2.99 7.94
C SER A 147 -3.79 1.50 8.10
N ALA A 148 -4.63 1.17 9.07
CA ALA A 148 -5.30 -0.12 9.13
C ALA A 148 -6.67 -0.05 8.46
N GLY A 149 -7.08 -1.16 7.84
CA GLY A 149 -8.39 -1.29 7.20
C GLY A 149 -9.15 -2.51 7.70
N VAL A 150 -10.41 -2.33 8.00
CA VAL A 150 -11.29 -3.37 8.55
C VAL A 150 -12.59 -3.40 7.77
N LEU A 151 -13.06 -4.58 7.42
CA LEU A 151 -14.40 -4.83 6.89
C LEU A 151 -15.23 -5.61 7.90
N SER A 152 -16.39 -5.06 8.23
CA SER A 152 -17.51 -5.77 8.84
C SER A 152 -18.55 -6.12 7.76
N PRO A 153 -19.57 -6.92 8.02
CA PRO A 153 -20.56 -7.31 7.02
C PRO A 153 -21.25 -6.15 6.29
N THR A 154 -21.36 -5.00 6.92
CA THR A 154 -22.09 -3.83 6.40
C THR A 154 -21.24 -2.57 6.24
N SER A 155 -19.99 -2.57 6.72
CA SER A 155 -19.21 -1.34 6.87
C SER A 155 -17.71 -1.59 6.68
N GLY A 156 -17.04 -0.62 6.07
CA GLY A 156 -15.59 -0.59 5.99
C GLY A 156 -15.01 0.59 6.73
N TYR A 157 -14.01 0.36 7.54
CA TYR A 157 -13.34 1.35 8.37
C TYR A 157 -11.89 1.51 8.02
N ILE A 158 -11.43 2.75 8.01
CA ILE A 158 -10.00 3.10 7.98
C ILE A 158 -9.62 3.71 9.33
N PHE A 159 -8.55 3.20 9.93
CA PHE A 159 -7.92 3.77 11.12
C PHE A 159 -6.53 4.30 10.74
N THR A 160 -6.37 5.63 10.79
CA THR A 160 -5.09 6.27 10.44
C THR A 160 -4.57 7.11 11.60
N GLY A 161 -3.25 7.28 11.69
CA GLY A 161 -2.59 8.02 12.75
C GLY A 161 -1.10 7.73 12.79
N GLN A 162 -0.38 8.50 13.58
CA GLN A 162 1.06 8.38 13.74
C GLN A 162 1.47 6.98 14.20
N SER A 163 2.75 6.66 14.04
CA SER A 163 3.32 5.42 14.61
C SER A 163 3.05 5.37 16.11
N GLY A 164 2.61 4.20 16.60
CA GLY A 164 2.22 4.03 18.00
C GLY A 164 0.81 4.51 18.37
N ALA A 165 0.03 5.09 17.45
CA ALA A 165 -1.35 5.53 17.73
C ALA A 165 -2.35 4.40 18.03
N GLY A 166 -1.98 3.14 17.78
CA GLY A 166 -2.78 1.96 18.13
C GLY A 166 -3.50 1.29 16.96
N LYS A 167 -3.05 1.51 15.70
CA LYS A 167 -3.63 0.86 14.51
C LYS A 167 -3.67 -0.66 14.64
N SER A 168 -2.53 -1.31 14.92
CA SER A 168 -2.46 -2.77 15.05
C SER A 168 -3.27 -3.28 16.25
N THR A 169 -3.32 -2.52 17.35
CA THR A 169 -4.17 -2.87 18.52
C THR A 169 -5.66 -2.88 18.16
N LEU A 170 -6.15 -1.86 17.44
CA LEU A 170 -7.53 -1.84 16.94
C LEU A 170 -7.78 -3.00 15.96
N SER A 171 -6.83 -3.26 15.06
CA SER A 171 -6.91 -4.39 14.14
C SER A 171 -7.10 -5.72 14.87
N GLU A 172 -6.33 -5.96 15.93
CA GLU A 172 -6.46 -7.16 16.77
C GLU A 172 -7.83 -7.25 17.46
N PHE A 173 -8.34 -6.15 17.99
CA PHE A 173 -9.66 -6.13 18.62
C PHE A 173 -10.77 -6.44 17.61
N PHE A 174 -10.77 -5.81 16.45
CA PHE A 174 -11.73 -6.09 15.39
C PHE A 174 -11.60 -7.52 14.83
N ASN A 175 -10.39 -8.04 14.70
CA ASN A 175 -10.17 -9.44 14.29
C ASN A 175 -10.73 -10.43 15.30
N THR A 176 -10.57 -10.14 16.60
CA THR A 176 -11.13 -10.96 17.69
C THR A 176 -12.67 -10.91 17.70
N ASP A 177 -13.26 -9.79 17.32
CA ASP A 177 -14.71 -9.61 17.17
C ASP A 177 -15.26 -10.24 15.87
N GLY A 178 -14.40 -10.84 15.03
CA GLY A 178 -14.80 -11.55 13.81
C GLY A 178 -14.84 -10.71 12.56
N ALA A 179 -14.40 -9.46 12.59
CA ALA A 179 -14.28 -8.62 11.41
C ALA A 179 -13.08 -9.02 10.55
N SER A 180 -13.12 -8.73 9.24
CA SER A 180 -12.00 -8.98 8.33
C SER A 180 -11.02 -7.81 8.38
N VAL A 181 -9.83 -8.02 8.93
CA VAL A 181 -8.74 -7.04 8.89
C VAL A 181 -7.97 -7.21 7.58
N LEU A 182 -8.00 -6.18 6.75
CA LEU A 182 -7.42 -6.19 5.40
C LEU A 182 -5.90 -5.96 5.41
N SER A 183 -5.46 -5.01 6.21
CA SER A 183 -4.05 -4.69 6.48
C SER A 183 -3.98 -3.80 7.73
N ASP A 184 -2.85 -3.85 8.45
CA ASP A 184 -2.57 -2.96 9.59
C ASP A 184 -1.44 -1.95 9.32
N GLU A 185 -1.01 -1.83 8.05
CA GLU A 185 0.10 -0.97 7.66
C GLU A 185 -0.24 -0.02 6.51
N ARG A 186 -0.80 -0.55 5.39
CA ARG A 186 -1.07 0.24 4.18
C ARG A 186 -2.39 -0.16 3.56
N MET A 187 -3.24 0.80 3.32
CA MET A 187 -4.52 0.60 2.65
C MET A 187 -4.56 1.37 1.34
N ILE A 188 -5.06 0.73 0.30
CA ILE A 188 -5.42 1.40 -0.94
C ILE A 188 -6.86 1.83 -0.84
N ILE A 189 -7.12 3.09 -1.21
CA ILE A 189 -8.47 3.67 -1.33
C ILE A 189 -8.66 4.07 -2.77
N ARG A 190 -9.77 3.65 -3.39
CA ARG A 190 -10.12 3.99 -4.78
C ARG A 190 -11.55 4.50 -4.85
N LYS A 191 -11.77 5.51 -5.70
CA LYS A 191 -13.11 5.94 -6.05
C LYS A 191 -13.74 4.95 -7.02
N SER A 192 -15.00 4.57 -6.79
CA SER A 192 -15.82 3.72 -7.65
C SER A 192 -17.22 4.34 -7.77
N GLY A 193 -17.50 5.02 -8.89
CA GLY A 193 -18.70 5.83 -9.02
C GLY A 193 -18.73 6.93 -7.97
N ASP A 194 -19.81 6.97 -7.18
CA ASP A 194 -20.00 7.96 -6.10
C ASP A 194 -19.50 7.47 -4.73
N THR A 195 -18.89 6.28 -4.66
CA THR A 195 -18.39 5.69 -3.42
C THR A 195 -16.88 5.52 -3.43
N PHE A 196 -16.30 5.33 -2.24
CA PHE A 196 -14.92 4.93 -2.07
C PHE A 196 -14.85 3.48 -1.60
N LEU A 197 -13.94 2.71 -2.20
CA LEU A 197 -13.62 1.34 -1.79
C LEU A 197 -12.26 1.31 -1.10
N ILE A 198 -12.16 0.46 -0.08
CA ILE A 198 -10.89 0.10 0.55
C ILE A 198 -10.44 -1.26 0.04
N HIS A 199 -9.14 -1.38 -0.19
CA HIS A 199 -8.53 -2.63 -0.63
C HIS A 199 -7.36 -2.98 0.28
N GLY A 200 -7.29 -4.25 0.65
CA GLY A 200 -6.14 -4.80 1.36
C GLY A 200 -4.89 -4.81 0.50
N THR A 201 -3.76 -4.85 1.16
CA THR A 201 -2.44 -4.85 0.52
C THR A 201 -1.52 -5.92 1.13
N PRO A 202 -0.49 -6.37 0.40
CA PRO A 202 0.49 -7.32 0.94
C PRO A 202 1.53 -6.67 1.88
N TRP A 203 1.44 -5.38 2.14
CA TRP A 203 2.31 -4.72 3.11
C TRP A 203 1.73 -4.84 4.51
N VAL A 204 2.47 -5.50 5.39
CA VAL A 204 2.03 -5.82 6.75
C VAL A 204 2.77 -4.98 7.79
N GLY A 205 2.06 -4.62 8.84
CA GLY A 205 2.61 -4.04 10.06
C GLY A 205 2.92 -5.11 11.11
N SER A 206 2.93 -4.70 12.38
CA SER A 206 3.24 -5.59 13.50
C SER A 206 2.16 -6.66 13.77
N GLY A 207 0.92 -6.44 13.35
CA GLY A 207 -0.17 -7.41 13.45
C GLY A 207 -0.15 -8.46 12.34
N ALA A 208 0.70 -8.27 11.33
CA ALA A 208 0.88 -9.17 10.19
C ALA A 208 -0.42 -9.49 9.40
N PHE A 209 -1.37 -8.55 9.36
CA PHE A 209 -2.60 -8.69 8.60
C PHE A 209 -2.38 -8.33 7.12
N ALA A 210 -2.78 -9.23 6.23
CA ALA A 210 -2.78 -9.02 4.78
C ALA A 210 -3.84 -9.90 4.11
N LYS A 211 -4.91 -9.29 3.61
CA LYS A 211 -5.97 -9.99 2.89
C LYS A 211 -6.28 -9.27 1.58
N ASN A 212 -6.42 -10.04 0.51
CA ASN A 212 -6.85 -9.53 -0.78
C ASN A 212 -8.39 -9.47 -0.86
N GLU A 213 -8.94 -8.60 -0.03
CA GLU A 213 -10.38 -8.32 0.03
C GLU A 213 -10.59 -6.82 -0.17
N SER A 214 -11.80 -6.45 -0.58
CA SER A 214 -12.20 -5.05 -0.76
C SER A 214 -13.67 -4.85 -0.39
N GLY A 215 -14.01 -3.62 -0.02
CA GLY A 215 -15.38 -3.25 0.30
C GLY A 215 -15.55 -1.74 0.41
N PRO A 216 -16.81 -1.26 0.60
CA PRO A 216 -17.09 0.17 0.69
C PRO A 216 -16.45 0.78 1.94
N LEU A 217 -15.86 1.95 1.78
CA LEU A 217 -15.40 2.78 2.89
C LEU A 217 -16.58 3.58 3.44
N THR A 218 -16.99 3.28 4.65
CA THR A 218 -18.12 3.97 5.32
C THR A 218 -17.66 5.04 6.30
N GLU A 219 -16.48 4.86 6.93
CA GLU A 219 -15.98 5.79 7.94
C GLU A 219 -14.44 5.79 7.97
N LEU A 220 -13.87 6.97 8.20
CA LEU A 220 -12.44 7.15 8.40
C LEU A 220 -12.17 7.76 9.77
N PHE A 221 -11.33 7.09 10.56
CA PHE A 221 -10.94 7.55 11.89
C PHE A 221 -9.49 7.98 11.95
N CYS A 222 -9.25 9.24 12.36
CA CYS A 222 -7.97 9.70 12.83
C CYS A 222 -7.82 9.30 14.31
N ILE A 223 -6.94 8.33 14.61
CA ILE A 223 -6.90 7.70 15.93
C ILE A 223 -5.83 8.28 16.85
N SER A 224 -6.11 8.27 18.16
CA SER A 224 -5.18 8.59 19.22
C SER A 224 -5.54 7.83 20.52
N HIS A 225 -4.55 7.67 21.40
CA HIS A 225 -4.80 7.08 22.72
C HIS A 225 -5.45 8.07 23.67
N GLY A 226 -6.29 7.56 24.60
CA GLY A 226 -6.89 8.30 25.68
C GLY A 226 -7.32 7.41 26.84
N ALA A 227 -7.82 8.00 27.90
CA ALA A 227 -8.33 7.26 29.06
C ALA A 227 -9.73 6.67 28.84
N GLN A 228 -10.49 7.21 27.90
CA GLN A 228 -11.85 6.81 27.57
C GLN A 228 -12.06 6.82 26.06
N HIS A 229 -13.08 6.10 25.58
CA HIS A 229 -13.51 6.14 24.19
C HIS A 229 -14.28 7.41 23.90
N ARG A 230 -13.90 8.12 22.85
CA ARG A 230 -14.58 9.31 22.37
C ARG A 230 -14.46 9.45 20.87
N ILE A 231 -15.55 9.77 20.20
CA ILE A 231 -15.59 10.14 18.79
C ILE A 231 -15.96 11.61 18.68
N ASP A 232 -15.11 12.39 18.00
CA ASP A 232 -15.30 13.82 17.77
C ASP A 232 -15.36 14.09 16.27
N ARG A 233 -16.29 14.97 15.86
CA ARG A 233 -16.30 15.48 14.48
C ARG A 233 -15.09 16.37 14.23
N LEU A 234 -14.54 16.27 13.02
CA LEU A 234 -13.45 17.11 12.58
C LEU A 234 -13.90 18.04 11.44
N SER A 235 -13.34 19.25 11.39
CA SER A 235 -13.48 20.08 10.20
C SER A 235 -12.66 19.49 9.04
N PRO A 236 -13.03 19.71 7.76
CA PRO A 236 -12.26 19.22 6.60
C PRO A 236 -10.78 19.61 6.65
N SER A 237 -10.46 20.82 7.09
CA SER A 237 -9.08 21.27 7.26
C SER A 237 -8.31 20.52 8.33
N ALA A 238 -8.97 20.18 9.46
CA ALA A 238 -8.38 19.36 10.51
C ALA A 238 -8.16 17.92 10.04
N VAL A 239 -9.10 17.35 9.28
CA VAL A 239 -8.96 16.03 8.65
C VAL A 239 -7.74 16.02 7.72
N LEU A 240 -7.66 17.00 6.80
CA LEU A 240 -6.55 17.11 5.86
C LEU A 240 -5.20 17.18 6.59
N ALA A 241 -5.10 17.99 7.64
CA ALA A 241 -3.86 18.13 8.41
C ALA A 241 -3.42 16.83 9.11
N LEU A 242 -4.37 15.95 9.48
CA LEU A 242 -4.10 14.67 10.13
C LEU A 242 -3.80 13.54 9.13
N ILE A 243 -4.47 13.53 7.97
CA ILE A 243 -4.36 12.45 6.99
C ILE A 243 -3.19 12.66 6.03
N LEU A 244 -2.92 13.90 5.60
CA LEU A 244 -1.88 14.18 4.61
C LEU A 244 -0.50 13.64 4.99
N PRO A 245 -0.02 13.73 6.24
CA PRO A 245 1.25 13.12 6.65
C PRO A 245 1.25 11.57 6.62
N GLN A 246 0.08 10.95 6.48
CA GLN A 246 -0.08 9.50 6.40
C GLN A 246 -0.26 9.02 4.95
N CYS A 247 -0.40 9.95 3.98
CA CYS A 247 -0.50 9.62 2.57
C CYS A 247 0.89 9.34 1.97
N PHE A 248 0.98 8.25 1.21
CA PHE A 248 2.14 8.02 0.36
C PHE A 248 2.01 8.88 -0.89
N LEU A 249 2.87 9.88 -1.01
CA LEU A 249 2.86 10.81 -2.14
C LEU A 249 3.94 10.41 -3.16
N PRO A 250 3.61 10.39 -4.46
CA PRO A 250 4.55 10.10 -5.53
C PRO A 250 5.44 11.32 -5.82
N HIS A 251 6.40 11.62 -4.96
CA HIS A 251 7.25 12.82 -4.99
C HIS A 251 8.12 12.96 -6.25
N TRP A 252 8.19 11.94 -7.09
CA TRP A 252 8.93 11.95 -8.36
C TRP A 252 8.16 12.59 -9.52
N ASP A 253 6.85 12.83 -9.38
CA ASP A 253 6.01 13.41 -10.41
C ASP A 253 4.97 14.38 -9.82
N ARG A 254 5.14 15.68 -10.10
CA ARG A 254 4.29 16.74 -9.57
C ARG A 254 2.82 16.60 -10.00
N SER A 255 2.57 16.20 -11.26
CA SER A 255 1.20 16.05 -11.77
C SER A 255 0.46 14.94 -11.04
N VAL A 256 1.17 13.90 -10.65
CA VAL A 256 0.64 12.75 -9.90
C VAL A 256 0.37 13.14 -8.44
N ILE A 257 1.19 14.01 -7.83
CA ILE A 257 0.90 14.59 -6.51
C ILE A 257 -0.40 15.41 -6.56
N GLU A 258 -0.57 16.26 -7.56
CA GLU A 258 -1.78 17.07 -7.73
C GLU A 258 -3.04 16.19 -7.85
N SER A 259 -2.96 15.09 -8.61
CA SER A 259 -4.03 14.09 -8.70
C SER A 259 -4.34 13.40 -7.36
N THR A 260 -3.29 13.03 -6.61
CA THR A 260 -3.46 12.45 -5.25
C THR A 260 -4.15 13.44 -4.31
N MET A 261 -3.77 14.71 -4.35
CA MET A 261 -4.39 15.76 -3.53
C MET A 261 -5.85 15.99 -3.89
N ALA A 262 -6.19 15.95 -5.19
CA ALA A 262 -7.58 16.04 -5.66
C ALA A 262 -8.42 14.85 -5.14
N CYS A 263 -7.89 13.63 -5.23
CA CYS A 263 -8.53 12.42 -4.70
C CYS A 263 -8.72 12.50 -3.18
N LEU A 264 -7.72 12.98 -2.44
CA LEU A 264 -7.82 13.16 -0.99
C LEU A 264 -8.88 14.20 -0.60
N SER A 265 -8.96 15.31 -1.34
CA SER A 265 -9.99 16.34 -1.13
C SER A 265 -11.39 15.79 -1.38
N ASP A 266 -11.55 15.00 -2.43
CA ASP A 266 -12.82 14.34 -2.77
C ASP A 266 -13.21 13.30 -1.71
N LEU A 267 -12.26 12.50 -1.22
CA LEU A 267 -12.46 11.56 -0.11
C LEU A 267 -13.00 12.27 1.13
N ILE A 268 -12.34 13.37 1.54
CA ILE A 268 -12.74 14.14 2.74
C ILE A 268 -14.13 14.77 2.59
N ALA A 269 -14.53 15.11 1.36
CA ALA A 269 -15.85 15.68 1.10
C ALA A 269 -16.99 14.66 1.15
N HIS A 270 -16.73 13.38 0.86
CA HIS A 270 -17.77 12.36 0.69
C HIS A 270 -17.77 11.27 1.77
N VAL A 271 -16.64 11.05 2.45
CA VAL A 271 -16.54 10.04 3.51
C VAL A 271 -16.52 10.71 4.87
N PRO A 272 -17.41 10.33 5.83
CA PRO A 272 -17.35 10.81 7.18
C PRO A 272 -15.96 10.57 7.80
N CYS A 273 -15.33 11.66 8.27
CA CYS A 273 -14.01 11.62 8.86
C CYS A 273 -14.07 12.14 10.31
N GLN A 274 -13.70 11.31 11.27
CA GLN A 274 -13.83 11.61 12.69
C GLN A 274 -12.50 11.38 13.43
N ARG A 275 -12.39 11.96 14.61
CA ARG A 275 -11.32 11.60 15.55
C ARG A 275 -11.82 10.54 16.49
N LEU A 276 -11.11 9.43 16.60
CA LEU A 276 -11.31 8.43 17.62
C LEU A 276 -10.19 8.52 18.65
N THR A 277 -10.54 8.93 19.86
CA THR A 277 -9.68 8.77 21.04
C THR A 277 -10.13 7.51 21.76
N PHE A 278 -9.22 6.60 22.12
CA PHE A 278 -9.61 5.34 22.74
C PHE A 278 -8.64 4.84 23.80
N ALA A 279 -9.20 4.19 24.84
CA ALA A 279 -8.46 3.37 25.78
C ALA A 279 -8.11 2.03 25.10
N LYS A 280 -6.98 1.43 25.45
CA LYS A 280 -6.56 0.12 24.89
C LYS A 280 -7.36 -1.03 25.50
N GLN A 281 -8.67 -1.05 25.22
CA GLN A 281 -9.63 -2.03 25.73
C GLN A 281 -10.50 -2.52 24.56
N PRO A 282 -10.86 -3.83 24.53
CA PRO A 282 -11.62 -4.42 23.42
C PRO A 282 -13.03 -3.82 23.20
N ASP A 283 -13.65 -3.27 24.24
CA ASP A 283 -14.98 -2.64 24.20
C ASP A 283 -15.04 -1.40 23.28
N VAL A 284 -13.89 -0.94 22.77
CA VAL A 284 -13.83 0.09 21.72
C VAL A 284 -14.56 -0.34 20.45
N VAL A 285 -14.59 -1.63 20.13
CA VAL A 285 -15.29 -2.16 18.95
C VAL A 285 -16.78 -1.93 19.08
N ASP A 286 -17.37 -2.37 20.20
CA ASP A 286 -18.79 -2.13 20.51
C ASP A 286 -19.11 -0.63 20.56
N TYR A 287 -18.22 0.17 21.13
CA TYR A 287 -18.37 1.62 21.20
C TYR A 287 -18.48 2.23 19.79
N ILE A 288 -17.61 1.88 18.86
CA ILE A 288 -17.63 2.37 17.48
C ILE A 288 -18.93 1.95 16.80
N GLN A 289 -19.28 0.66 16.83
CA GLN A 289 -20.46 0.10 16.18
C GLN A 289 -21.75 0.75 16.67
N ASN A 290 -21.88 0.94 18.00
CA ASN A 290 -23.05 1.57 18.61
C ASN A 290 -23.20 3.06 18.26
N GLN A 291 -22.06 3.81 18.17
CA GLN A 291 -22.12 5.23 17.80
C GLN A 291 -22.53 5.43 16.33
N LEU A 292 -22.05 4.59 15.42
CA LEU A 292 -22.40 4.66 14.00
C LEU A 292 -23.86 4.29 13.75
N THR A 293 -24.39 3.27 14.44
CA THR A 293 -25.81 2.90 14.36
C THR A 293 -26.74 4.04 14.81
N ARG A 294 -26.37 4.74 15.87
CA ARG A 294 -27.12 5.91 16.34
C ARG A 294 -27.12 7.07 15.35
N THR A 295 -26.00 7.32 14.70
CA THR A 295 -25.88 8.40 13.72
C THR A 295 -26.74 8.13 12.48
N THR A 296 -26.83 6.90 12.03
CA THR A 296 -27.66 6.50 10.89
C THR A 296 -29.16 6.65 11.17
N LEU A 297 -29.60 6.34 12.41
CA LEU A 297 -31.01 6.47 12.83
C LEU A 297 -31.48 7.93 13.01
N VAL A 298 -30.56 8.87 13.23
CA VAL A 298 -30.90 10.30 13.38
C VAL A 298 -30.90 11.03 12.02
N ALA A 299 -30.25 10.46 11.00
CA ALA A 299 -30.16 11.03 9.65
C ALA A 299 -31.24 10.51 8.67
N SER A 300 -32.03 9.50 9.10
CA SER A 300 -33.19 8.95 8.38
C SER A 300 -34.48 9.60 8.90
#